data_a88cb976eef9591535b45f679fe23052
#
_entry.id   a88cb976eef9591535b45f679fe23052
#
_cell.length_a   1.000
_cell.length_b   1.000
_cell.length_c   1.000
_cell.angle_alpha   90.00
_cell.angle_beta   90.00
_cell.angle_gamma   90.00
#
_symmetry.space_group_name_H-M   'P 1'
#
loop_
_entity.id
_entity.type
_entity.pdbx_description
1 polymer ?
#
loop_
_entity_poly.entity_id
_entity_poly.type
_entity_poly.pdbx_seq_one_letter_code
_entity_poly.pdbx_strand_id
1 'polypeptide(L)'
;MILTELPDLPPLPETRYNKAFREAFYKQWGKGNWIVCGWAHRAEYTRFRQTLSFKMVNDGTERYFVDGRRITVTDNTYLVLNEGREYSSILESPRRAFSFSIFVRPGLAGEVAHAAPQSLGAALDHGSEPATAQVEFSENLRVHDHRVTPVLRYIRHYVEAGERDEAWFEEQYLFLVARLLAEERARPRLAERLNQARPSTRHELERRVGWGIDYMLSNMHRNLELCDIAAAARLSMYHFAHVFQQAHGLTPMNYLRRARLERALGLLAEREMSVNDVAEKVGLSRISLWRGVRKLRGVSPREVAIETQRREMPDRRQMRE
;
A
#
# COMPACT_ATOMS: atom_id res chain seq x y z
N MET A 1 3.33 20.31 0.13
CA MET A 1 2.15 20.96 0.82
C MET A 1 1.34 19.91 1.56
N ILE A 2 0.81 20.23 2.74
CA ILE A 2 0.04 19.31 3.59
C ILE A 2 -1.36 19.89 3.78
N LEU A 3 -2.38 19.11 3.44
CA LEU A 3 -3.80 19.42 3.65
C LEU A 3 -4.35 18.45 4.69
N THR A 4 -4.79 18.99 5.81
CA THR A 4 -5.26 18.20 6.98
C THR A 4 -6.78 18.16 7.13
N GLU A 5 -7.51 18.74 6.18
CA GLU A 5 -8.96 18.71 6.14
C GLU A 5 -9.40 18.04 4.84
N LEU A 6 -10.10 16.92 4.98
CA LEU A 6 -10.90 16.39 3.90
C LEU A 6 -12.23 17.13 3.93
N PRO A 7 -12.61 17.84 2.88
CA PRO A 7 -13.96 18.35 2.84
C PRO A 7 -14.93 17.16 2.93
N ASP A 8 -15.82 17.17 3.92
CA ASP A 8 -17.00 16.29 3.97
C ASP A 8 -17.87 16.68 2.76
N LEU A 9 -17.62 16.03 1.62
CA LEU A 9 -18.38 16.27 0.41
C LEU A 9 -19.49 15.22 0.25
N PRO A 10 -20.75 15.62 0.38
CA PRO A 10 -21.71 15.35 -0.69
C PRO A 10 -21.30 16.20 -1.91
N PRO A 11 -21.83 15.99 -3.13
CA PRO A 11 -21.69 16.98 -4.18
C PRO A 11 -22.29 18.30 -3.68
N LEU A 12 -21.48 19.05 -2.92
CA LEU A 12 -21.89 20.34 -2.39
C LEU A 12 -21.97 21.28 -3.58
N PRO A 13 -23.07 22.03 -3.70
CA PRO A 13 -23.09 23.16 -4.60
C PRO A 13 -21.83 23.98 -4.32
N GLU A 14 -21.21 24.48 -5.37
CA GLU A 14 -19.95 25.21 -5.30
C GLU A 14 -19.99 26.28 -4.20
N THR A 15 -19.49 25.96 -3.02
CA THR A 15 -19.31 26.95 -1.97
C THR A 15 -18.04 27.75 -2.27
N ARG A 16 -17.97 29.01 -1.85
CA ARG A 16 -16.77 29.87 -2.02
C ARG A 16 -15.49 29.17 -1.54
N TYR A 17 -15.58 28.40 -0.47
CA TYR A 17 -14.50 27.63 0.10
C TYR A 17 -14.01 26.52 -0.87
N ASN A 18 -14.95 25.77 -1.45
CA ASN A 18 -14.62 24.71 -2.39
C ASN A 18 -14.00 25.25 -3.68
N LYS A 19 -14.41 26.43 -4.14
CA LYS A 19 -13.85 27.06 -5.32
C LYS A 19 -12.42 27.55 -5.08
N ALA A 20 -12.17 28.28 -4.01
CA ALA A 20 -10.85 28.79 -3.64
C ALA A 20 -9.87 27.64 -3.35
N PHE A 21 -10.31 26.57 -2.65
CA PHE A 21 -9.54 25.37 -2.42
C PHE A 21 -9.18 24.67 -3.74
N ARG A 22 -10.16 24.47 -4.63
CA ARG A 22 -9.92 23.87 -5.94
C ARG A 22 -8.94 24.70 -6.77
N GLU A 23 -9.11 25.99 -6.84
CA GLU A 23 -8.21 26.86 -7.60
C GLU A 23 -6.77 26.84 -7.06
N ALA A 24 -6.58 26.90 -5.75
CA ALA A 24 -5.28 26.79 -5.11
C ALA A 24 -4.67 25.40 -5.30
N PHE A 25 -5.47 24.36 -5.12
CA PHE A 25 -5.10 22.98 -5.28
C PHE A 25 -4.66 22.71 -6.73
N TYR A 26 -5.49 23.04 -7.73
CA TYR A 26 -5.17 22.78 -9.13
C TYR A 26 -4.03 23.65 -9.67
N LYS A 27 -3.83 24.85 -9.16
CA LYS A 27 -2.75 25.72 -9.57
C LYS A 27 -1.37 25.18 -9.20
N GLN A 28 -1.27 24.46 -8.10
CA GLN A 28 -0.01 23.90 -7.58
C GLN A 28 0.07 22.37 -7.76
N TRP A 29 -1.06 21.74 -8.05
CA TRP A 29 -1.17 20.29 -8.20
C TRP A 29 -0.23 19.76 -9.26
N GLY A 30 0.45 18.65 -8.94
CA GLY A 30 1.41 18.02 -9.85
C GLY A 30 2.78 18.71 -9.96
N LYS A 31 3.03 19.81 -9.22
CA LYS A 31 4.32 20.51 -9.24
C LYS A 31 5.25 20.15 -8.08
N GLY A 32 4.73 19.58 -7.03
CA GLY A 32 5.48 19.25 -5.82
C GLY A 32 4.94 18.01 -5.13
N ASN A 33 5.49 17.72 -3.96
CA ASN A 33 5.02 16.67 -3.09
C ASN A 33 3.82 17.15 -2.26
N TRP A 34 2.81 16.29 -2.10
CA TRP A 34 1.58 16.62 -1.38
C TRP A 34 1.20 15.52 -0.41
N ILE A 35 0.64 15.93 0.71
CA ILE A 35 -0.10 15.07 1.63
C ILE A 35 -1.52 15.62 1.73
N VAL A 36 -2.48 14.75 1.53
CA VAL A 36 -3.90 15.04 1.74
C VAL A 36 -4.42 14.03 2.75
N CYS A 37 -4.88 14.51 3.89
CA CYS A 37 -5.36 13.64 4.96
C CYS A 37 -6.47 14.30 5.77
N GLY A 38 -7.26 13.49 6.45
CA GLY A 38 -8.29 13.99 7.35
C GLY A 38 -9.30 12.94 7.76
N TRP A 39 -10.10 13.30 8.76
CA TRP A 39 -11.18 12.49 9.29
C TRP A 39 -12.50 12.86 8.61
N ALA A 40 -13.17 11.86 8.00
CA ALA A 40 -14.48 12.06 7.37
C ALA A 40 -15.40 10.86 7.59
N HIS A 41 -16.72 11.10 7.55
CA HIS A 41 -17.73 10.04 7.40
C HIS A 41 -17.94 9.69 5.94
N ARG A 42 -17.82 10.71 5.09
CA ARG A 42 -17.98 10.59 3.65
C ARG A 42 -17.06 11.58 2.95
N ALA A 43 -16.34 11.08 1.94
CA ALA A 43 -15.59 11.89 1.00
C ALA A 43 -15.65 11.22 -0.37
N GLU A 44 -15.76 12.00 -1.44
CA GLU A 44 -15.85 11.50 -2.81
C GLU A 44 -14.94 12.33 -3.72
N TYR A 45 -14.10 11.65 -4.47
CA TYR A 45 -13.21 12.25 -5.45
C TYR A 45 -13.48 11.60 -6.81
N THR A 46 -13.84 12.42 -7.81
CA THR A 46 -14.18 11.92 -9.14
C THR A 46 -13.14 12.34 -10.16
N ARG A 47 -12.68 11.36 -10.94
CA ARG A 47 -11.81 11.51 -12.13
C ARG A 47 -10.61 12.43 -11.93
N PHE A 48 -9.69 12.00 -11.10
CA PHE A 48 -8.38 12.65 -10.96
C PHE A 48 -7.31 11.95 -11.76
N ARG A 49 -6.52 12.70 -12.52
CA ARG A 49 -5.21 12.28 -12.96
C ARG A 49 -4.18 12.68 -11.93
N GLN A 50 -3.37 11.72 -11.51
CA GLN A 50 -2.51 11.87 -10.35
C GLN A 50 -1.04 11.67 -10.70
N THR A 51 -0.18 12.18 -9.84
CA THR A 51 1.21 11.76 -9.73
C THR A 51 1.30 10.42 -9.02
N LEU A 52 2.49 9.82 -8.94
CA LEU A 52 2.70 8.63 -8.11
C LEU A 52 2.13 8.88 -6.71
N SER A 53 1.27 7.99 -6.24
CA SER A 53 0.59 8.22 -4.98
C SER A 53 0.43 6.96 -4.13
N PHE A 54 0.43 7.17 -2.80
CA PHE A 54 0.19 6.17 -1.78
C PHE A 54 -1.12 6.48 -1.09
N LYS A 55 -1.98 5.47 -0.91
CA LYS A 55 -3.32 5.59 -0.35
C LYS A 55 -3.46 4.69 0.86
N MET A 56 -3.84 5.25 1.98
CA MET A 56 -4.11 4.54 3.23
C MET A 56 -5.41 5.04 3.85
N VAL A 57 -6.04 4.18 4.63
CA VAL A 57 -7.19 4.54 5.47
C VAL A 57 -7.05 3.87 6.84
N ASN A 58 -7.51 4.53 7.87
CA ASN A 58 -7.59 3.97 9.22
C ASN A 58 -9.02 4.14 9.76
N ASP A 59 -9.44 3.20 10.58
CA ASP A 59 -10.77 3.14 11.20
C ASP A 59 -11.93 3.09 10.22
N GLY A 60 -11.67 2.58 9.01
CA GLY A 60 -12.68 2.46 7.98
C GLY A 60 -12.20 1.83 6.69
N THR A 61 -12.90 2.16 5.61
CA THR A 61 -12.57 1.68 4.26
C THR A 61 -12.73 2.79 3.24
N GLU A 62 -11.85 2.82 2.25
CA GLU A 62 -11.96 3.70 1.10
C GLU A 62 -11.92 2.87 -0.18
N ARG A 63 -12.90 3.09 -1.06
CA ARG A 63 -13.03 2.37 -2.33
C ARG A 63 -12.46 3.20 -3.46
N TYR A 64 -11.55 2.62 -4.21
CA TYR A 64 -10.96 3.20 -5.41
C TYR A 64 -11.50 2.52 -6.66
N PHE A 65 -11.79 3.30 -7.68
CA PHE A 65 -12.24 2.84 -8.98
C PHE A 65 -11.16 3.20 -10.01
N VAL A 66 -10.45 2.19 -10.50
CA VAL A 66 -9.29 2.33 -11.38
C VAL A 66 -9.46 1.35 -12.55
N ASP A 67 -9.48 1.84 -13.79
CA ASP A 67 -9.63 1.00 -14.99
C ASP A 67 -10.81 0.00 -14.89
N GLY A 68 -11.96 0.45 -14.38
CA GLY A 68 -13.15 -0.39 -14.18
C GLY A 68 -13.05 -1.41 -13.05
N ARG A 69 -11.97 -1.41 -12.27
CA ARG A 69 -11.80 -2.22 -11.05
C ARG A 69 -12.25 -1.45 -9.82
N ARG A 70 -12.84 -2.16 -8.87
CA ARG A 70 -13.10 -1.66 -7.53
C ARG A 70 -12.07 -2.26 -6.57
N ILE A 71 -11.25 -1.42 -5.99
CA ILE A 71 -10.21 -1.76 -5.02
C ILE A 71 -10.63 -1.16 -3.68
N THR A 72 -10.67 -1.94 -2.61
CA THR A 72 -11.01 -1.43 -1.27
C THR A 72 -9.77 -1.42 -0.39
N VAL A 73 -9.30 -0.23 -0.06
CA VAL A 73 -8.25 -0.01 0.95
C VAL A 73 -8.88 -0.12 2.33
N THR A 74 -8.21 -0.78 3.23
CA THR A 74 -8.64 -1.02 4.62
C THR A 74 -7.48 -0.75 5.57
N ASP A 75 -7.71 -0.78 6.88
CA ASP A 75 -6.64 -0.70 7.91
C ASP A 75 -5.49 -1.73 7.70
N ASN A 76 -5.73 -2.74 6.91
CA ASN A 76 -4.78 -3.82 6.69
C ASN A 76 -3.92 -3.62 5.46
N THR A 77 -4.25 -2.64 4.61
CA THR A 77 -3.68 -2.51 3.27
C THR A 77 -3.41 -1.06 2.90
N TYR A 78 -2.50 -0.86 1.97
CA TYR A 78 -2.31 0.40 1.26
C TYR A 78 -2.30 0.15 -0.25
N LEU A 79 -2.58 1.21 -1.03
CA LEU A 79 -2.60 1.16 -2.49
C LEU A 79 -1.56 2.13 -3.04
N VAL A 80 -0.85 1.71 -4.09
CA VAL A 80 0.04 2.57 -4.88
C VAL A 80 -0.58 2.75 -6.24
N LEU A 81 -0.67 3.99 -6.72
CA LEU A 81 -1.14 4.34 -8.06
C LEU A 81 -0.05 5.10 -8.80
N ASN A 82 0.21 4.70 -10.04
CA ASN A 82 1.24 5.27 -10.88
C ASN A 82 0.93 6.71 -11.33
N GLU A 83 1.95 7.40 -11.75
CA GLU A 83 1.83 8.71 -12.38
C GLU A 83 0.97 8.61 -13.66
N GLY A 84 0.09 9.60 -13.85
CA GLY A 84 -0.82 9.66 -14.99
C GLY A 84 -2.06 8.77 -14.88
N ARG A 85 -2.20 7.97 -13.83
CA ARG A 85 -3.38 7.13 -13.62
C ARG A 85 -4.59 7.97 -13.26
N GLU A 86 -5.71 7.73 -13.97
CA GLU A 86 -7.00 8.31 -13.61
C GLU A 86 -7.76 7.36 -12.69
N TYR A 87 -8.31 7.90 -11.60
CA TYR A 87 -9.15 7.15 -10.67
C TYR A 87 -10.24 8.00 -10.04
N SER A 88 -11.19 7.32 -9.42
CA SER A 88 -12.16 7.93 -8.49
C SER A 88 -12.04 7.21 -7.15
N SER A 89 -12.37 7.89 -6.05
CA SER A 89 -12.47 7.24 -4.74
C SER A 89 -13.71 7.67 -3.97
N ILE A 90 -14.19 6.76 -3.13
CA ILE A 90 -15.31 6.96 -2.21
C ILE A 90 -14.92 6.40 -0.86
N LEU A 91 -14.81 7.31 0.12
CA LEU A 91 -14.80 6.98 1.53
C LEU A 91 -16.23 7.08 2.03
N GLU A 92 -16.74 6.03 2.65
CA GLU A 92 -18.04 6.00 3.29
C GLU A 92 -17.97 5.06 4.49
N SER A 93 -18.16 5.61 5.69
CA SER A 93 -17.99 4.86 6.92
C SER A 93 -19.03 5.30 7.96
N PRO A 94 -19.60 4.35 8.75
CA PRO A 94 -20.53 4.68 9.84
C PRO A 94 -19.85 5.45 10.99
N ARG A 95 -18.53 5.34 11.11
CA ARG A 95 -17.68 6.15 11.99
C ARG A 95 -16.76 7.00 11.16
N ARG A 96 -16.20 8.07 11.73
CA ARG A 96 -15.17 8.84 11.03
C ARG A 96 -13.98 7.94 10.75
N ALA A 97 -13.57 7.88 9.50
CA ALA A 97 -12.37 7.19 9.06
C ALA A 97 -11.30 8.21 8.67
N PHE A 98 -10.04 7.89 8.90
CA PHE A 98 -8.93 8.75 8.56
C PHE A 98 -8.36 8.34 7.19
N SER A 99 -8.60 9.16 6.17
CA SER A 99 -7.96 8.98 4.86
C SER A 99 -6.61 9.69 4.85
N PHE A 100 -5.60 9.02 4.31
CA PHE A 100 -4.24 9.55 4.22
C PHE A 100 -3.65 9.22 2.86
N SER A 101 -3.37 10.25 2.08
CA SER A 101 -2.82 10.14 0.73
C SER A 101 -1.53 10.95 0.61
N ILE A 102 -0.48 10.31 0.13
CA ILE A 102 0.77 10.97 -0.26
C ILE A 102 0.83 11.00 -1.78
N PHE A 103 1.16 12.16 -2.34
CA PHE A 103 1.38 12.36 -3.76
C PHE A 103 2.81 12.85 -3.95
N VAL A 104 3.55 12.11 -4.75
CA VAL A 104 4.97 12.37 -5.01
C VAL A 104 5.09 13.21 -6.27
N ARG A 105 5.97 14.20 -6.28
CA ARG A 105 6.18 15.05 -7.47
C ARG A 105 6.56 14.22 -8.70
N PRO A 106 6.18 14.67 -9.91
CA PRO A 106 6.55 14.01 -11.15
C PRO A 106 8.06 13.80 -11.26
N GLY A 107 8.46 12.65 -11.79
CA GLY A 107 9.85 12.33 -12.06
C GLY A 107 10.67 11.84 -10.85
N LEU A 108 10.21 12.04 -9.58
CA LEU A 108 10.99 11.63 -8.41
C LEU A 108 11.33 10.13 -8.41
N ALA A 109 10.40 9.28 -8.84
CA ALA A 109 10.65 7.84 -8.92
C ALA A 109 11.76 7.50 -9.93
N GLY A 110 11.82 8.20 -11.05
CA GLY A 110 12.90 8.07 -12.04
C GLY A 110 14.24 8.55 -11.50
N GLU A 111 14.27 9.69 -10.82
CA GLU A 111 15.48 10.23 -10.20
C GLU A 111 16.05 9.26 -9.15
N VAL A 112 15.20 8.74 -8.26
CA VAL A 112 15.62 7.77 -7.23
C VAL A 112 16.06 6.45 -7.87
N ALA A 113 15.38 5.99 -8.94
CA ALA A 113 15.75 4.78 -9.65
C ALA A 113 17.12 4.91 -10.34
N HIS A 114 17.44 6.10 -10.86
CA HIS A 114 18.71 6.40 -11.50
C HIS A 114 19.85 6.57 -10.46
N ALA A 115 19.57 7.21 -9.32
CA ALA A 115 20.54 7.40 -8.24
C ALA A 115 20.82 6.11 -7.45
N ALA A 116 19.93 5.10 -7.52
CA ALA A 116 20.15 3.82 -6.84
C ALA A 116 21.38 3.12 -7.44
N PRO A 117 22.30 2.55 -6.59
CA PRO A 117 23.52 1.93 -7.09
C PRO A 117 23.20 0.83 -8.09
N GLN A 118 23.50 1.08 -9.35
CA GLN A 118 23.58 0.06 -10.36
C GLN A 118 24.82 -0.80 -10.03
N SER A 119 24.76 -2.11 -10.21
CA SER A 119 25.98 -2.92 -10.11
C SER A 119 27.03 -2.33 -11.05
N LEU A 120 28.29 -2.29 -10.63
CA LEU A 120 29.39 -1.64 -11.37
C LEU A 120 29.46 -2.09 -12.85
N GLY A 121 29.07 -3.35 -13.13
CA GLY A 121 28.97 -3.91 -14.49
C GLY A 121 27.82 -3.30 -15.33
N ALA A 122 26.66 -3.06 -14.72
CA ALA A 122 25.52 -2.47 -15.45
C ALA A 122 25.70 -0.97 -15.73
N ALA A 123 26.48 -0.28 -14.91
CA ALA A 123 26.82 1.14 -15.12
C ALA A 123 27.80 1.35 -16.30
N LEU A 124 28.57 0.31 -16.66
CA LEU A 124 29.53 0.36 -17.76
C LEU A 124 28.92 -0.06 -19.11
N ASP A 125 27.89 -0.93 -19.10
CA ASP A 125 27.30 -1.52 -20.31
C ASP A 125 26.09 -0.75 -20.85
N HIS A 126 25.42 0.05 -20.03
CA HIS A 126 24.28 0.85 -20.45
C HIS A 126 24.63 2.32 -20.31
N GLY A 127 24.90 2.98 -21.43
CA GLY A 127 24.95 4.45 -21.49
C GLY A 127 23.74 5.03 -20.78
N SER A 128 23.95 6.08 -20.00
CA SER A 128 22.97 6.72 -19.12
C SER A 128 21.60 6.83 -19.78
N GLU A 129 20.67 5.96 -19.44
CA GLU A 129 19.28 6.21 -19.74
C GLU A 129 18.88 7.54 -19.09
N PRO A 130 18.14 8.40 -19.80
CA PRO A 130 17.77 9.69 -19.24
C PRO A 130 16.98 9.48 -17.92
N ALA A 131 17.26 10.29 -16.91
CA ALA A 131 16.58 10.29 -15.60
C ALA A 131 15.06 10.48 -15.69
N THR A 132 14.52 10.63 -16.89
CA THR A 132 13.11 10.80 -17.25
C THR A 132 12.40 9.47 -17.54
N ALA A 133 13.07 8.31 -17.40
CA ALA A 133 12.40 7.03 -17.59
C ALA A 133 11.24 6.89 -16.58
N GLN A 134 10.03 6.74 -17.11
CA GLN A 134 8.84 6.55 -16.29
C GLN A 134 8.93 5.18 -15.59
N VAL A 135 8.98 5.20 -14.27
CA VAL A 135 8.99 3.98 -13.46
C VAL A 135 7.56 3.56 -13.20
N GLU A 136 7.21 2.35 -13.61
CA GLU A 136 5.92 1.76 -13.34
C GLU A 136 5.99 0.79 -12.14
N PHE A 137 5.04 0.93 -11.24
CA PHE A 137 4.83 0.06 -10.09
C PHE A 137 3.59 -0.79 -10.28
N SER A 138 3.56 -1.93 -9.63
CA SER A 138 2.37 -2.77 -9.58
C SER A 138 1.25 -2.04 -8.80
N GLU A 139 0.15 -1.73 -9.47
CA GLU A 139 -1.01 -1.01 -8.93
C GLU A 139 -2.01 -1.95 -8.27
N ASN A 140 -1.52 -2.75 -7.35
CA ASN A 140 -2.32 -3.69 -6.57
C ASN A 140 -2.27 -3.33 -5.10
N LEU A 141 -3.28 -3.74 -4.35
CA LEU A 141 -3.24 -3.65 -2.90
C LEU A 141 -2.00 -4.33 -2.34
N ARG A 142 -1.44 -3.72 -1.33
CA ARG A 142 -0.29 -4.22 -0.58
C ARG A 142 -0.68 -4.34 0.88
N VAL A 143 -0.30 -5.42 1.51
CA VAL A 143 -0.45 -5.57 2.96
C VAL A 143 0.56 -4.65 3.63
N HIS A 144 0.19 -4.08 4.76
CA HIS A 144 1.13 -3.35 5.59
C HIS A 144 2.32 -4.24 5.97
N ASP A 145 3.52 -3.82 5.63
CA ASP A 145 4.76 -4.55 5.71
C ASP A 145 5.78 -3.86 6.64
N HIS A 146 6.97 -4.43 6.75
CA HIS A 146 8.08 -3.89 7.54
C HIS A 146 9.04 -2.98 6.74
N ARG A 147 8.79 -2.73 5.46
CA ARG A 147 9.67 -1.97 4.57
C ARG A 147 9.12 -0.59 4.25
N VAL A 148 7.97 -0.54 3.59
CA VAL A 148 7.31 0.70 3.14
C VAL A 148 6.45 1.29 4.25
N THR A 149 5.66 0.46 4.92
CA THR A 149 4.70 0.90 5.95
C THR A 149 5.32 1.71 7.10
N PRO A 150 6.52 1.40 7.65
CA PRO A 150 7.10 2.22 8.69
C PRO A 150 7.31 3.68 8.27
N VAL A 151 7.73 3.92 7.02
CA VAL A 151 7.90 5.28 6.50
C VAL A 151 6.55 5.99 6.36
N LEU A 152 5.54 5.29 5.81
CA LEU A 152 4.19 5.83 5.68
C LEU A 152 3.60 6.24 7.05
N ARG A 153 3.78 5.39 8.07
CA ARG A 153 3.31 5.67 9.44
C ARG A 153 4.09 6.81 10.10
N TYR A 154 5.39 6.86 9.86
CA TYR A 154 6.23 7.91 10.40
C TYR A 154 5.85 9.27 9.82
N ILE A 155 5.67 9.36 8.50
CA ILE A 155 5.17 10.56 7.84
C ILE A 155 3.78 10.95 8.42
N ARG A 156 2.87 9.98 8.55
CA ARG A 156 1.54 10.24 9.12
C ARG A 156 1.63 10.81 10.53
N HIS A 157 2.39 10.15 11.40
CA HIS A 157 2.57 10.60 12.79
C HIS A 157 3.10 12.02 12.88
N TYR A 158 4.07 12.37 12.03
CA TYR A 158 4.66 13.69 11.98
C TYR A 158 3.65 14.75 11.52
N VAL A 159 2.82 14.41 10.53
CA VAL A 159 1.71 15.27 10.07
C VAL A 159 0.68 15.49 11.17
N GLU A 160 0.28 14.42 11.87
CA GLU A 160 -0.69 14.47 12.98
C GLU A 160 -0.15 15.27 14.17
N ALA A 161 1.16 15.26 14.41
CA ALA A 161 1.83 16.09 15.42
C ALA A 161 1.89 17.58 15.04
N GLY A 162 1.49 17.94 13.82
CA GLY A 162 1.49 19.33 13.36
C GLY A 162 2.82 19.82 12.77
N GLU A 163 3.77 18.92 12.59
CA GLU A 163 5.08 19.25 12.03
C GLU A 163 5.00 19.67 10.56
N ARG A 164 5.89 20.59 10.14
CA ARG A 164 5.87 21.21 8.80
C ARG A 164 7.28 21.44 8.22
N ASP A 165 8.29 20.73 8.73
CA ASP A 165 9.66 20.82 8.21
C ASP A 165 9.75 20.27 6.78
N GLU A 166 9.84 21.12 5.79
CA GLU A 166 9.89 20.76 4.38
C GLU A 166 11.09 19.87 4.04
N ALA A 167 12.27 20.15 4.62
CA ALA A 167 13.48 19.37 4.35
C ALA A 167 13.34 17.94 4.85
N TRP A 168 12.77 17.78 6.04
CA TRP A 168 12.45 16.47 6.59
C TRP A 168 11.46 15.70 5.70
N PHE A 169 10.38 16.34 5.24
CA PHE A 169 9.40 15.68 4.37
C PHE A 169 10.01 15.26 3.02
N GLU A 170 10.85 16.12 2.41
CA GLU A 170 11.55 15.76 1.17
C GLU A 170 12.42 14.50 1.35
N GLU A 171 13.15 14.41 2.45
CA GLU A 171 13.91 13.20 2.78
C GLU A 171 13.02 11.96 2.92
N GLN A 172 11.87 12.09 3.60
CA GLN A 172 10.96 10.97 3.76
C GLN A 172 10.34 10.51 2.42
N TYR A 173 10.06 11.43 1.49
CA TYR A 173 9.57 11.05 0.15
C TYR A 173 10.64 10.28 -0.62
N LEU A 174 11.90 10.66 -0.52
CA LEU A 174 13.02 9.92 -1.12
C LEU A 174 13.12 8.51 -0.55
N PHE A 175 13.08 8.37 0.79
CA PHE A 175 13.10 7.05 1.45
C PHE A 175 11.89 6.19 1.06
N LEU A 176 10.70 6.79 1.01
CA LEU A 176 9.48 6.08 0.64
C LEU A 176 9.57 5.49 -0.76
N VAL A 177 9.98 6.31 -1.74
CA VAL A 177 10.15 5.88 -3.13
C VAL A 177 11.28 4.86 -3.26
N ALA A 178 12.41 5.06 -2.59
CA ALA A 178 13.52 4.11 -2.62
C ALA A 178 13.13 2.73 -2.07
N ARG A 179 12.36 2.68 -0.98
CA ARG A 179 11.87 1.43 -0.41
C ARG A 179 10.84 0.75 -1.31
N LEU A 180 9.95 1.53 -1.94
CA LEU A 180 8.99 1.00 -2.90
C LEU A 180 9.71 0.39 -4.12
N LEU A 181 10.73 1.08 -4.66
CA LEU A 181 11.57 0.57 -5.75
C LEU A 181 12.29 -0.72 -5.38
N ALA A 182 12.87 -0.78 -4.17
CA ALA A 182 13.53 -1.98 -3.69
C ALA A 182 12.56 -3.16 -3.55
N GLU A 183 11.34 -2.91 -3.09
CA GLU A 183 10.28 -3.92 -3.03
C GLU A 183 9.87 -4.40 -4.42
N GLU A 184 9.68 -3.47 -5.35
CA GLU A 184 9.26 -3.82 -6.73
C GLU A 184 10.34 -4.63 -7.45
N ARG A 185 11.62 -4.29 -7.30
CA ARG A 185 12.76 -5.05 -7.84
C ARG A 185 12.88 -6.45 -7.21
N ALA A 186 12.50 -6.61 -5.96
CA ALA A 186 12.51 -7.91 -5.27
C ALA A 186 11.33 -8.82 -5.68
N ARG A 187 10.32 -8.27 -6.37
CA ARG A 187 9.18 -9.06 -6.86
C ARG A 187 9.59 -9.89 -8.07
N PRO A 188 9.30 -11.20 -8.07
CA PRO A 188 9.49 -12.01 -9.26
C PRO A 188 8.59 -11.49 -10.38
N ARG A 189 9.17 -11.15 -11.51
CA ARG A 189 8.39 -10.75 -12.69
C ARG A 189 7.70 -11.98 -13.27
N LEU A 190 6.37 -11.95 -13.36
CA LEU A 190 5.58 -13.01 -13.98
C LEU A 190 6.04 -13.26 -15.42
N ALA A 191 6.44 -12.19 -16.12
CA ALA A 191 6.97 -12.24 -17.48
C ALA A 191 8.17 -13.19 -17.64
N GLU A 192 9.03 -13.31 -16.63
CA GLU A 192 10.21 -14.18 -16.66
C GLU A 192 9.87 -15.65 -16.42
N ARG A 193 8.72 -15.92 -15.80
CA ARG A 193 8.28 -17.28 -15.43
C ARG A 193 7.30 -17.90 -16.42
N LEU A 194 6.63 -17.08 -17.22
CA LEU A 194 5.68 -17.51 -18.25
C LEU A 194 6.38 -17.58 -19.63
N ASN A 195 7.28 -18.54 -19.82
CA ASN A 195 8.12 -18.66 -21.03
C ASN A 195 7.37 -18.92 -22.34
N GLN A 196 6.08 -19.19 -22.32
CA GLN A 196 5.33 -19.64 -23.52
C GLN A 196 4.25 -18.65 -24.01
N ALA A 197 3.91 -17.60 -23.26
CA ALA A 197 2.87 -16.67 -23.66
C ALA A 197 3.43 -15.45 -24.43
N ARG A 198 2.67 -14.97 -25.44
CA ARG A 198 2.97 -13.71 -26.13
C ARG A 198 3.01 -12.56 -25.10
N PRO A 199 3.81 -11.50 -25.32
CA PRO A 199 3.92 -10.37 -24.39
C PRO A 199 2.57 -9.79 -23.98
N SER A 200 1.64 -9.58 -24.93
CA SER A 200 0.29 -9.08 -24.64
C SER A 200 -0.52 -10.01 -23.73
N THR A 201 -0.38 -11.32 -23.91
CA THR A 201 -1.04 -12.32 -23.06
C THR A 201 -0.45 -12.32 -21.65
N ARG A 202 0.85 -12.11 -21.50
CA ARG A 202 1.52 -12.00 -20.19
C ARG A 202 1.02 -10.80 -19.41
N HIS A 203 0.98 -9.61 -20.02
CA HIS A 203 0.44 -8.41 -19.36
C HIS A 203 -1.02 -8.56 -18.94
N GLU A 204 -1.83 -9.20 -19.80
CA GLU A 204 -3.22 -9.47 -19.45
C GLU A 204 -3.34 -10.44 -18.27
N LEU A 205 -2.52 -11.49 -18.22
CA LEU A 205 -2.51 -12.43 -17.10
C LEU A 205 -2.01 -11.77 -15.81
N GLU A 206 -0.96 -10.96 -15.87
CA GLU A 206 -0.48 -10.17 -14.73
C GLU A 206 -1.58 -9.30 -14.17
N ARG A 207 -2.28 -8.58 -15.03
CA ARG A 207 -3.40 -7.72 -14.65
C ARG A 207 -4.50 -8.52 -13.97
N ARG A 208 -4.89 -9.67 -14.51
CA ARG A 208 -5.94 -10.54 -13.95
C ARG A 208 -5.53 -11.16 -12.61
N VAL A 209 -4.29 -11.62 -12.51
CA VAL A 209 -3.74 -12.11 -11.23
C VAL A 209 -3.77 -10.98 -10.19
N GLY A 210 -3.41 -9.76 -10.59
CA GLY A 210 -3.53 -8.58 -9.76
C GLY A 210 -4.96 -8.33 -9.25
N TRP A 211 -5.98 -8.52 -10.08
CA TRP A 211 -7.38 -8.42 -9.65
C TRP A 211 -7.74 -9.43 -8.57
N GLY A 212 -7.23 -10.66 -8.70
CA GLY A 212 -7.39 -11.68 -7.67
C GLY A 212 -6.71 -11.28 -6.36
N ILE A 213 -5.52 -10.68 -6.42
CA ILE A 213 -4.82 -10.14 -5.23
C ILE A 213 -5.64 -9.03 -4.59
N ASP A 214 -6.11 -8.06 -5.37
CA ASP A 214 -6.93 -6.95 -4.86
C ASP A 214 -8.20 -7.48 -4.17
N TYR A 215 -8.85 -8.47 -4.77
CA TYR A 215 -10.03 -9.11 -4.18
C TYR A 215 -9.70 -9.82 -2.86
N MET A 216 -8.62 -10.60 -2.82
CA MET A 216 -8.18 -11.29 -1.61
C MET A 216 -7.86 -10.30 -0.48
N LEU A 217 -7.10 -9.25 -0.77
CA LEU A 217 -6.64 -8.29 0.23
C LEU A 217 -7.75 -7.35 0.69
N SER A 218 -8.64 -6.91 -0.21
CA SER A 218 -9.84 -6.14 0.14
C SER A 218 -10.79 -6.88 1.08
N ASN A 219 -10.79 -8.21 1.02
CA ASN A 219 -11.72 -9.07 1.76
C ASN A 219 -11.00 -10.02 2.73
N MET A 220 -9.75 -9.72 3.12
CA MET A 220 -8.93 -10.66 3.88
C MET A 220 -9.53 -11.08 5.24
N HIS A 221 -10.39 -10.26 5.82
CA HIS A 221 -11.09 -10.55 7.08
C HIS A 221 -12.20 -11.62 6.93
N ARG A 222 -12.63 -11.92 5.69
CA ARG A 222 -13.73 -12.85 5.40
C ARG A 222 -13.21 -14.25 5.09
N ASN A 223 -14.09 -15.25 5.22
CA ASN A 223 -13.81 -16.55 4.65
C ASN A 223 -13.96 -16.48 3.12
N LEU A 224 -12.85 -16.68 2.39
CA LEU A 224 -12.81 -16.60 0.94
C LEU A 224 -12.60 -17.98 0.34
N GLU A 225 -13.32 -18.24 -0.73
CA GLU A 225 -13.15 -19.46 -1.54
C GLU A 225 -12.33 -19.14 -2.81
N LEU A 226 -11.65 -20.14 -3.33
CA LEU A 226 -10.83 -19.99 -4.53
C LEU A 226 -11.67 -19.63 -5.75
N CYS A 227 -12.92 -20.10 -5.82
CA CYS A 227 -13.84 -19.77 -6.91
C CYS A 227 -14.17 -18.27 -6.95
N ASP A 228 -14.38 -17.63 -5.79
CA ASP A 228 -14.68 -16.20 -5.72
C ASP A 228 -13.49 -15.35 -6.19
N ILE A 229 -12.28 -15.77 -5.77
CA ILE A 229 -11.04 -15.09 -6.16
C ILE A 229 -10.80 -15.22 -7.68
N ALA A 230 -11.00 -16.41 -8.23
CA ALA A 230 -10.86 -16.67 -9.66
C ALA A 230 -11.89 -15.90 -10.49
N ALA A 231 -13.14 -15.82 -10.01
CA ALA A 231 -14.20 -15.03 -10.64
C ALA A 231 -13.83 -13.52 -10.66
N ALA A 232 -13.28 -12.98 -9.56
CA ALA A 232 -12.79 -11.61 -9.52
C ALA A 232 -11.64 -11.36 -10.52
N ALA A 233 -10.78 -12.35 -10.74
CA ALA A 233 -9.72 -12.34 -11.74
C ALA A 233 -10.23 -12.60 -13.18
N ARG A 234 -11.51 -12.89 -13.38
CA ARG A 234 -12.11 -13.28 -14.67
C ARG A 234 -11.38 -14.46 -15.32
N LEU A 235 -11.00 -15.44 -14.49
CA LEU A 235 -10.35 -16.68 -14.92
C LEU A 235 -11.12 -17.88 -14.34
N SER A 236 -10.97 -19.05 -14.96
CA SER A 236 -11.42 -20.30 -14.33
C SER A 236 -10.58 -20.59 -13.08
N MET A 237 -11.12 -21.28 -12.11
CA MET A 237 -10.46 -21.61 -10.84
C MET A 237 -9.11 -22.32 -11.07
N TYR A 238 -9.06 -23.29 -11.98
CA TYR A 238 -7.84 -24.03 -12.32
C TYR A 238 -6.80 -23.11 -12.97
N HIS A 239 -7.21 -22.31 -13.97
CA HIS A 239 -6.31 -21.42 -14.68
C HIS A 239 -5.75 -20.35 -13.74
N PHE A 240 -6.61 -19.75 -12.89
CA PHE A 240 -6.15 -18.77 -11.90
C PHE A 240 -5.13 -19.38 -10.93
N ALA A 241 -5.43 -20.54 -10.34
CA ALA A 241 -4.53 -21.21 -9.38
C ALA A 241 -3.16 -21.52 -10.02
N HIS A 242 -3.18 -22.02 -11.26
CA HIS A 242 -1.96 -22.37 -12.00
C HIS A 242 -1.09 -21.12 -12.31
N VAL A 243 -1.68 -20.11 -12.94
CA VAL A 243 -0.96 -18.86 -13.29
C VAL A 243 -0.48 -18.13 -12.03
N PHE A 244 -1.32 -18.07 -10.99
CA PHE A 244 -0.95 -17.47 -9.71
C PHE A 244 0.25 -18.16 -9.07
N GLN A 245 0.26 -19.50 -9.05
CA GLN A 245 1.36 -20.27 -8.50
C GLN A 245 2.65 -20.09 -9.31
N GLN A 246 2.56 -20.02 -10.63
CA GLN A 246 3.70 -19.69 -11.48
C GLN A 246 4.24 -18.29 -11.17
N ALA A 247 3.35 -17.29 -11.00
CA ALA A 247 3.71 -15.92 -10.73
C ALA A 247 4.38 -15.73 -9.37
N HIS A 248 3.76 -16.28 -8.34
CA HIS A 248 4.12 -15.98 -6.94
C HIS A 248 4.86 -17.10 -6.22
N GLY A 249 4.97 -18.30 -6.81
CA GLY A 249 5.58 -19.47 -6.17
C GLY A 249 4.73 -20.08 -5.06
N LEU A 250 3.54 -19.55 -4.82
CA LEU A 250 2.59 -19.98 -3.79
C LEU A 250 1.21 -20.14 -4.38
N THR A 251 0.41 -21.05 -3.83
CA THR A 251 -1.01 -21.10 -4.18
C THR A 251 -1.74 -19.85 -3.68
N PRO A 252 -2.86 -19.43 -4.30
CA PRO A 252 -3.63 -18.25 -3.87
C PRO A 252 -4.00 -18.28 -2.38
N MET A 253 -4.45 -19.42 -1.89
CA MET A 253 -4.85 -19.56 -0.48
C MET A 253 -3.66 -19.49 0.49
N ASN A 254 -2.49 -20.00 0.09
CA ASN A 254 -1.26 -19.85 0.89
C ASN A 254 -0.76 -18.41 0.88
N TYR A 255 -0.88 -17.72 -0.24
CA TYR A 255 -0.60 -16.28 -0.34
C TYR A 255 -1.50 -15.47 0.62
N LEU A 256 -2.81 -15.68 0.56
CA LEU A 256 -3.77 -15.05 1.46
C LEU A 256 -3.45 -15.32 2.93
N ARG A 257 -3.16 -16.59 3.26
CA ARG A 257 -2.77 -16.98 4.62
C ARG A 257 -1.51 -16.25 5.09
N ARG A 258 -0.50 -16.14 4.22
CA ARG A 258 0.73 -15.41 4.51
C ARG A 258 0.46 -13.93 4.74
N ALA A 259 -0.31 -13.29 3.87
CA ALA A 259 -0.72 -11.90 4.00
C ALA A 259 -1.44 -11.62 5.34
N ARG A 260 -2.37 -12.50 5.74
CA ARG A 260 -3.05 -12.44 7.04
C ARG A 260 -2.09 -12.54 8.21
N LEU A 261 -1.10 -13.43 8.14
CA LEU A 261 -0.11 -13.59 9.19
C LEU A 261 0.85 -12.41 9.27
N GLU A 262 1.29 -11.86 8.14
CA GLU A 262 2.14 -10.66 8.09
C GLU A 262 1.40 -9.47 8.74
N ARG A 263 0.12 -9.27 8.40
CA ARG A 263 -0.69 -8.22 9.02
C ARG A 263 -0.91 -8.46 10.51
N ALA A 264 -1.18 -9.70 10.91
CA ALA A 264 -1.35 -10.06 12.32
C ALA A 264 -0.10 -9.75 13.14
N LEU A 265 1.10 -10.01 12.61
CA LEU A 265 2.35 -9.66 13.28
C LEU A 265 2.48 -8.14 13.51
N GLY A 266 2.07 -7.33 12.54
CA GLY A 266 2.01 -5.87 12.70
C GLY A 266 1.07 -5.45 13.82
N LEU A 267 -0.18 -5.96 13.82
CA LEU A 267 -1.19 -5.64 14.83
C LEU A 267 -0.79 -6.11 16.25
N LEU A 268 -0.14 -7.27 16.35
CA LEU A 268 0.38 -7.77 17.63
C LEU A 268 1.49 -6.86 18.18
N ALA A 269 2.33 -6.31 17.31
CA ALA A 269 3.38 -5.37 17.69
C ALA A 269 2.80 -4.01 18.18
N GLU A 270 1.69 -3.56 17.60
CA GLU A 270 0.98 -2.33 18.00
C GLU A 270 0.33 -2.43 19.39
N ARG A 271 -0.03 -3.62 19.87
CA ARG A 271 -0.59 -3.94 21.20
C ARG A 271 -1.93 -3.31 21.55
N GLU A 272 -2.57 -2.68 20.62
CA GLU A 272 -3.87 -2.04 20.83
C GLU A 272 -5.02 -3.06 20.90
N MET A 273 -4.73 -4.32 20.54
CA MET A 273 -5.74 -5.37 20.39
C MET A 273 -5.32 -6.66 21.10
N SER A 274 -6.32 -7.42 21.57
CA SER A 274 -6.07 -8.77 22.06
C SER A 274 -5.71 -9.73 20.92
N VAL A 275 -5.04 -10.84 21.25
CA VAL A 275 -4.70 -11.90 20.25
C VAL A 275 -5.94 -12.43 19.52
N ASN A 276 -7.09 -12.48 20.23
CA ASN A 276 -8.35 -12.93 19.62
C ASN A 276 -8.88 -11.91 18.61
N ASP A 277 -8.90 -10.62 18.98
CA ASP A 277 -9.36 -9.54 18.11
C ASP A 277 -8.46 -9.42 16.88
N VAL A 278 -7.14 -9.58 17.05
CA VAL A 278 -6.19 -9.64 15.92
C VAL A 278 -6.52 -10.79 14.99
N ALA A 279 -6.79 -11.99 15.52
CA ALA A 279 -7.14 -13.14 14.70
C ALA A 279 -8.40 -12.88 13.89
N GLU A 280 -9.45 -12.34 14.51
CA GLU A 280 -10.70 -11.98 13.85
C GLU A 280 -10.49 -10.89 12.79
N LYS A 281 -9.78 -9.82 13.12
CA LYS A 281 -9.50 -8.69 12.21
C LYS A 281 -8.79 -9.11 10.93
N VAL A 282 -7.92 -10.14 11.00
CA VAL A 282 -7.21 -10.66 9.82
C VAL A 282 -7.87 -11.89 9.19
N GLY A 283 -8.99 -12.36 9.70
CA GLY A 283 -9.71 -13.52 9.17
C GLY A 283 -9.01 -14.87 9.42
N LEU A 284 -8.31 -15.02 10.55
CA LEU A 284 -7.70 -16.27 10.99
C LEU A 284 -8.43 -16.81 12.23
N SER A 285 -8.52 -18.14 12.34
CA SER A 285 -8.83 -18.72 13.64
C SER A 285 -7.66 -18.51 14.61
N ARG A 286 -7.96 -18.44 15.91
CA ARG A 286 -6.91 -18.33 16.96
C ARG A 286 -5.83 -19.41 16.83
N ILE A 287 -6.23 -20.64 16.52
CA ILE A 287 -5.31 -21.77 16.33
C ILE A 287 -4.42 -21.53 15.12
N SER A 288 -4.98 -21.05 14.00
CA SER A 288 -4.24 -20.77 12.78
C SER A 288 -3.26 -19.62 12.97
N LEU A 289 -3.65 -18.58 13.69
CA LEU A 289 -2.78 -17.49 14.07
C LEU A 289 -1.61 -17.99 14.93
N TRP A 290 -1.91 -18.72 15.98
CA TRP A 290 -0.89 -19.23 16.90
C TRP A 290 0.14 -20.12 16.20
N ARG A 291 -0.32 -21.10 15.41
CA ARG A 291 0.54 -21.99 14.61
C ARG A 291 1.38 -21.21 13.59
N GLY A 292 0.75 -20.24 12.92
CA GLY A 292 1.40 -19.43 11.89
C GLY A 292 2.52 -18.54 12.46
N VAL A 293 2.24 -17.82 13.54
CA VAL A 293 3.22 -16.96 14.21
C VAL A 293 4.39 -17.78 14.75
N ARG A 294 4.10 -18.91 15.41
CA ARG A 294 5.16 -19.79 15.93
C ARG A 294 6.04 -20.36 14.82
N LYS A 295 5.44 -20.72 13.67
CA LYS A 295 6.22 -21.19 12.50
C LYS A 295 7.11 -20.10 11.90
N LEU A 296 6.65 -18.84 11.88
CA LEU A 296 7.37 -17.73 11.26
C LEU A 296 8.42 -17.10 12.17
N ARG A 297 8.16 -17.02 13.47
CA ARG A 297 8.99 -16.28 14.45
C ARG A 297 9.60 -17.15 15.54
N GLY A 298 9.20 -18.42 15.65
CA GLY A 298 9.65 -19.32 16.71
C GLY A 298 9.01 -19.07 18.09
N VAL A 299 8.27 -17.96 18.22
CA VAL A 299 7.65 -17.48 19.48
C VAL A 299 6.13 -17.47 19.41
N SER A 300 5.46 -17.36 20.54
CA SER A 300 4.00 -17.25 20.58
C SER A 300 3.52 -15.84 20.20
N PRO A 301 2.24 -15.65 19.79
CA PRO A 301 1.67 -14.33 19.53
C PRO A 301 1.77 -13.35 20.71
N ARG A 302 1.70 -13.86 21.96
CA ARG A 302 1.87 -13.04 23.17
C ARG A 302 3.31 -12.57 23.33
N GLU A 303 4.28 -13.42 23.03
CA GLU A 303 5.70 -13.07 23.10
C GLU A 303 6.09 -12.02 22.05
N VAL A 304 5.53 -12.09 20.83
CA VAL A 304 5.70 -11.03 19.82
C VAL A 304 5.30 -9.67 20.37
N ALA A 305 4.16 -9.60 21.04
CA ALA A 305 3.73 -8.38 21.70
C ALA A 305 4.72 -7.89 22.78
N ILE A 306 5.43 -8.76 23.47
CA ILE A 306 6.40 -8.44 24.54
C ILE A 306 7.78 -8.05 23.99
N GLU A 307 8.26 -8.71 22.94
CA GLU A 307 9.57 -8.44 22.32
C GLU A 307 9.66 -7.03 21.74
N THR A 308 8.59 -6.53 21.15
CA THR A 308 8.54 -5.16 20.62
C THR A 308 8.77 -4.13 21.73
N GLN A 309 8.28 -4.39 22.95
CA GLN A 309 8.50 -3.50 24.11
C GLN A 309 9.98 -3.43 24.54
N ARG A 310 10.68 -4.57 24.47
CA ARG A 310 12.09 -4.60 24.87
C ARG A 310 13.00 -3.87 23.87
N ARG A 311 12.58 -3.79 22.60
CA ARG A 311 13.33 -3.06 21.56
C ARG A 311 13.05 -1.55 21.55
N GLU A 312 11.90 -1.13 22.01
CA GLU A 312 11.50 0.30 22.06
C GLU A 312 11.90 0.99 23.37
N MET A 313 12.22 0.24 24.43
CA MET A 313 12.80 0.81 25.64
C MET A 313 14.33 0.89 25.49
N PRO A 314 14.92 2.09 25.27
CA PRO A 314 16.35 2.25 25.38
C PRO A 314 16.76 1.84 26.79
N ASP A 315 17.86 1.09 26.87
CA ASP A 315 18.41 0.58 28.12
C ASP A 315 18.63 1.77 29.07
N ARG A 316 17.78 1.88 30.10
CA ARG A 316 17.84 2.96 31.12
C ARG A 316 19.19 3.01 31.87
N ARG A 317 20.09 2.09 31.59
CA ARG A 317 21.45 2.05 32.14
C ARG A 317 22.43 2.98 31.41
N GLN A 318 22.16 3.36 30.14
CA GLN A 318 23.03 4.27 29.38
C GLN A 318 22.73 5.75 29.58
N MET A 319 21.69 6.11 30.33
CA MET A 319 21.37 7.52 30.65
C MET A 319 21.86 7.94 32.06
N ARG A 320 22.75 7.19 32.67
CA ARG A 320 23.33 7.52 34.01
C ARG A 320 24.86 7.60 34.02
N GLU A 321 25.50 7.79 32.87
CA GLU A 321 26.90 8.19 32.80
C GLU A 321 27.09 9.57 32.18
#